data_ed5eb342a571d1f16d5c0388ed99dd22
#
_entry.id   ed5eb342a571d1f16d5c0388ed99dd22
#
_cell.length_a   1.000
_cell.length_b   1.000
_cell.length_c   1.000
_cell.angle_alpha   90.00
_cell.angle_beta   90.00
_cell.angle_gamma   90.00
#
_symmetry.space_group_name_H-M   'P 1'
#
loop_
_entity.id
_entity.type
_entity.pdbx_description
1 polymer ?
#
loop_
_entity_poly.entity_id
_entity_poly.type
_entity_poly.pdbx_seq_one_letter_code
_entity_poly.pdbx_strand_id
1 'polypeptide(L)'
;MIWEFPKYKIGTDLDWDDLSNSYDWISDMKGVPQDPIWHGEGDVYTHTKMVVSELLKLPEFKTLNDQDKHILLTAALFHDIEKRSTTTEEEVDGKLRIVSPRHAKKGEFTTREILYKEMDTPFAIREQICKLVRLHGLPICCLLYTSDAADE
;
A
#
# COMPACT_ATOMS: atom_id res chain seq x y z
N MET A 1 -15.79 -0.30 -20.93
CA MET A 1 -15.37 0.84 -20.07
C MET A 1 -14.66 0.31 -18.84
N ILE A 2 -13.54 0.89 -18.49
CA ILE A 2 -12.76 0.48 -17.30
C ILE A 2 -13.06 1.37 -16.10
N TRP A 3 -12.75 0.85 -14.91
CA TRP A 3 -12.71 1.67 -13.71
C TRP A 3 -11.33 2.33 -13.61
N GLU A 4 -11.30 3.60 -13.24
CA GLU A 4 -10.06 4.37 -13.09
C GLU A 4 -9.94 4.88 -11.66
N PHE A 5 -8.74 4.80 -11.10
CA PHE A 5 -8.46 5.50 -9.84
C PHE A 5 -8.55 7.01 -10.11
N PRO A 6 -9.35 7.75 -9.31
CA PRO A 6 -9.73 9.13 -9.67
C PRO A 6 -8.58 10.12 -9.85
N LYS A 7 -7.46 9.88 -9.21
CA LYS A 7 -6.32 10.82 -9.24
C LYS A 7 -5.15 10.29 -10.05
N TYR A 8 -5.37 9.31 -10.91
CA TYR A 8 -4.31 8.77 -11.74
C TYR A 8 -4.71 8.76 -13.20
N LYS A 9 -3.84 9.31 -14.04
CA LYS A 9 -3.95 9.22 -15.49
C LYS A 9 -2.77 8.42 -16.02
N ILE A 10 -3.05 7.36 -16.78
CA ILE A 10 -2.03 6.48 -17.34
C ILE A 10 -0.99 7.29 -18.13
N GLY A 11 0.27 7.00 -17.88
CA GLY A 11 1.39 7.68 -18.53
C GLY A 11 1.86 8.95 -17.82
N THR A 12 1.26 9.27 -16.67
CA THR A 12 1.68 10.44 -15.87
C THR A 12 2.10 10.01 -14.47
N ASP A 13 2.86 10.86 -13.80
CA ASP A 13 3.17 10.71 -12.39
C ASP A 13 1.98 11.15 -11.53
N LEU A 14 1.95 10.69 -10.28
CA LEU A 14 0.96 11.15 -9.32
C LEU A 14 1.35 12.51 -8.75
N ASP A 15 0.34 13.34 -8.52
CA ASP A 15 0.50 14.58 -7.77
C ASP A 15 0.28 14.27 -6.28
N TRP A 16 1.36 14.10 -5.55
CA TRP A 16 1.31 13.68 -4.14
C TRP A 16 0.76 14.75 -3.21
N ASP A 17 0.93 16.02 -3.56
CA ASP A 17 0.32 17.09 -2.78
C ASP A 17 -1.20 17.07 -2.95
N ASP A 18 -1.67 16.90 -4.17
CA ASP A 18 -3.10 16.76 -4.43
C ASP A 18 -3.69 15.53 -3.74
N LEU A 19 -3.00 14.39 -3.80
CA LEU A 19 -3.42 13.18 -3.11
C LEU A 19 -3.54 13.40 -1.60
N SER A 20 -2.55 14.03 -0.99
CA SER A 20 -2.54 14.31 0.45
C SER A 20 -3.66 15.27 0.85
N ASN A 21 -3.94 16.24 0.00
CA ASN A 21 -5.00 17.23 0.27
C ASN A 21 -6.39 16.64 0.06
N SER A 22 -6.52 15.66 -0.84
CA SER A 22 -7.82 15.07 -1.19
C SER A 22 -8.20 13.89 -0.30
N TYR A 23 -7.22 13.15 0.22
CA TYR A 23 -7.47 11.91 0.96
C TYR A 23 -6.75 11.91 2.29
N ASP A 24 -7.51 11.88 3.37
CA ASP A 24 -6.96 11.82 4.73
C ASP A 24 -6.11 10.57 4.94
N TRP A 25 -6.49 9.45 4.32
CA TRP A 25 -5.73 8.21 4.46
C TRP A 25 -4.33 8.28 3.82
N ILE A 26 -4.10 9.19 2.88
CA ILE A 26 -2.76 9.48 2.35
C ILE A 26 -1.98 10.34 3.35
N SER A 27 -2.57 11.46 3.80
CA SER A 27 -1.88 12.36 4.73
C SER A 27 -1.61 11.68 6.08
N ASP A 28 -2.45 10.76 6.50
CA ASP A 28 -2.28 10.02 7.76
C ASP A 28 -1.05 9.09 7.76
N MET A 29 -0.51 8.77 6.61
CA MET A 29 0.73 8.00 6.50
C MET A 29 1.97 8.82 6.84
N LYS A 30 1.86 10.15 6.82
CA LYS A 30 2.98 11.04 7.14
C LYS A 30 3.31 10.94 8.63
N GLY A 31 4.60 10.75 8.91
CA GLY A 31 5.07 10.63 10.28
C GLY A 31 4.88 9.27 10.93
N VAL A 32 4.26 8.31 10.25
CA VAL A 32 4.15 6.94 10.77
C VAL A 32 5.52 6.26 10.62
N PRO A 33 6.18 5.89 11.73
CA PRO A 33 7.54 5.38 11.66
C PRO A 33 7.57 3.95 11.14
N GLN A 34 8.70 3.58 10.57
CA GLN A 34 8.99 2.21 10.17
C GLN A 34 10.33 1.79 10.75
N ASP A 35 10.54 0.47 10.85
CA ASP A 35 11.78 -0.07 11.35
C ASP A 35 12.93 0.32 10.42
N PRO A 36 13.95 1.07 10.90
CA PRO A 36 15.03 1.55 10.03
C PRO A 36 15.90 0.43 9.46
N ILE A 37 15.88 -0.75 10.03
CA ILE A 37 16.63 -1.90 9.50
C ILE A 37 16.04 -2.36 8.17
N TRP A 38 14.71 -2.33 8.05
CA TRP A 38 14.00 -2.78 6.85
C TRP A 38 13.57 -1.64 5.95
N HIS A 39 13.46 -0.43 6.50
CA HIS A 39 12.92 0.74 5.80
C HIS A 39 13.78 1.96 6.10
N GLY A 40 14.92 2.06 5.40
CA GLY A 40 15.81 3.20 5.54
C GLY A 40 15.31 4.49 4.90
N GLU A 41 14.24 4.41 4.11
CA GLU A 41 13.70 5.54 3.34
C GLU A 41 12.89 6.52 4.18
N GLY A 42 12.45 6.14 5.39
CA GLY A 42 11.71 7.02 6.27
C GLY A 42 10.33 6.51 6.67
N ASP A 43 9.34 7.41 6.71
CA ASP A 43 7.99 7.08 7.16
C ASP A 43 7.19 6.30 6.11
N VAL A 44 5.97 5.88 6.51
CA VAL A 44 5.08 5.10 5.62
C VAL A 44 4.70 5.90 4.37
N TYR A 45 4.52 7.21 4.50
CA TYR A 45 4.20 8.06 3.35
C TYR A 45 5.34 8.03 2.32
N THR A 46 6.57 8.25 2.78
CA THR A 46 7.76 8.22 1.91
C THR A 46 7.95 6.87 1.26
N HIS A 47 7.77 5.80 2.04
CA HIS A 47 7.83 4.42 1.52
C HIS A 47 6.78 4.19 0.44
N THR A 48 5.54 4.60 0.67
CA THR A 48 4.45 4.41 -0.30
C THR A 48 4.73 5.17 -1.59
N LYS A 49 5.23 6.41 -1.50
CA LYS A 49 5.66 7.16 -2.69
C LYS A 49 6.73 6.41 -3.47
N MET A 50 7.71 5.86 -2.77
CA MET A 50 8.80 5.12 -3.41
C MET A 50 8.27 3.87 -4.11
N VAL A 51 7.43 3.09 -3.46
CA VAL A 51 6.83 1.89 -4.03
C VAL A 51 6.05 2.22 -5.31
N VAL A 52 5.21 3.23 -5.27
CA VAL A 52 4.42 3.65 -6.43
C VAL A 52 5.34 4.14 -7.56
N SER A 53 6.33 4.95 -7.24
CA SER A 53 7.28 5.46 -8.23
C SER A 53 8.02 4.31 -8.94
N GLU A 54 8.48 3.33 -8.18
CA GLU A 54 9.16 2.17 -8.75
C GLU A 54 8.20 1.31 -9.59
N LEU A 55 6.97 1.13 -9.14
CA LEU A 55 5.96 0.40 -9.91
C LEU A 55 5.75 1.04 -11.29
N LEU A 56 5.58 2.35 -11.33
CA LEU A 56 5.32 3.07 -12.58
C LEU A 56 6.50 3.01 -13.56
N LYS A 57 7.70 2.75 -13.08
CA LYS A 57 8.90 2.62 -13.92
C LYS A 57 9.11 1.22 -14.46
N LEU A 58 8.46 0.20 -13.89
CA LEU A 58 8.67 -1.18 -14.31
C LEU A 58 8.21 -1.39 -15.77
N PRO A 59 9.06 -2.00 -16.62
CA PRO A 59 8.63 -2.33 -17.98
C PRO A 59 7.39 -3.24 -17.99
N GLU A 60 7.30 -4.19 -17.05
CA GLU A 60 6.18 -5.10 -16.93
C GLU A 60 4.87 -4.36 -16.65
N PHE A 61 4.91 -3.31 -15.82
CA PHE A 61 3.74 -2.48 -15.57
C PHE A 61 3.25 -1.83 -16.85
N LYS A 62 4.18 -1.31 -17.66
CA LYS A 62 3.85 -0.60 -18.89
C LYS A 62 3.18 -1.49 -19.94
N THR A 63 3.39 -2.80 -19.85
CA THR A 63 2.80 -3.76 -20.79
C THR A 63 1.43 -4.26 -20.36
N LEU A 64 0.98 -3.95 -19.16
CA LEU A 64 -0.35 -4.33 -18.68
C LEU A 64 -1.44 -3.58 -19.43
N ASN A 65 -2.64 -4.17 -19.48
CA ASN A 65 -3.79 -3.43 -19.95
C ASN A 65 -4.15 -2.29 -18.97
N ASP A 66 -4.96 -1.36 -19.42
CA ASP A 66 -5.25 -0.16 -18.63
C ASP A 66 -5.97 -0.48 -17.32
N GLN A 67 -6.89 -1.45 -17.32
CA GLN A 67 -7.57 -1.83 -16.09
C GLN A 67 -6.59 -2.36 -15.04
N ASP A 68 -5.68 -3.23 -15.44
CA ASP A 68 -4.70 -3.80 -14.51
C ASP A 68 -3.73 -2.76 -13.99
N LYS A 69 -3.39 -1.77 -14.80
CA LYS A 69 -2.59 -0.63 -14.33
C LYS A 69 -3.26 0.12 -13.19
N HIS A 70 -4.56 0.40 -13.32
CA HIS A 70 -5.31 1.06 -12.25
C HIS A 70 -5.43 0.17 -11.02
N ILE A 71 -5.65 -1.12 -11.19
CA ILE A 71 -5.72 -2.07 -10.07
C ILE A 71 -4.41 -2.10 -9.29
N LEU A 72 -3.29 -2.29 -9.99
CA LEU A 72 -1.98 -2.39 -9.31
C LEU A 72 -1.57 -1.08 -8.67
N LEU A 73 -1.76 0.04 -9.35
CA LEU A 73 -1.46 1.35 -8.77
C LEU A 73 -2.27 1.56 -7.49
N THR A 74 -3.56 1.26 -7.54
CA THR A 74 -4.43 1.45 -6.38
C THR A 74 -4.01 0.54 -5.24
N ALA A 75 -3.71 -0.72 -5.52
CA ALA A 75 -3.21 -1.65 -4.50
C ALA A 75 -1.90 -1.13 -3.87
N ALA A 76 -1.00 -0.59 -4.67
CA ALA A 76 0.25 -0.02 -4.15
C ALA A 76 0.00 1.18 -3.23
N LEU A 77 -0.97 2.03 -3.57
CA LEU A 77 -1.34 3.17 -2.72
C LEU A 77 -1.92 2.72 -1.38
N PHE A 78 -2.69 1.64 -1.37
CA PHE A 78 -3.41 1.18 -0.18
C PHE A 78 -2.64 0.14 0.64
N HIS A 79 -1.55 -0.43 0.13
CA HIS A 79 -0.98 -1.64 0.75
C HIS A 79 -0.57 -1.47 2.21
N ASP A 80 -0.11 -0.30 2.61
CA ASP A 80 0.32 -0.01 3.98
C ASP A 80 -0.59 1.00 4.68
N ILE A 81 -1.83 1.18 4.19
CA ILE A 81 -2.75 2.20 4.71
C ILE A 81 -2.95 2.11 6.23
N GLU A 82 -3.03 0.91 6.79
CA GLU A 82 -3.33 0.74 8.21
C GLU A 82 -2.09 0.63 9.10
N LYS A 83 -0.92 0.88 8.57
CA LYS A 83 0.23 1.09 9.45
C LYS A 83 0.01 2.31 10.36
N ARG A 84 -0.76 3.29 9.90
CA ARG A 84 -1.15 4.45 10.71
C ARG A 84 -1.83 4.08 12.03
N SER A 85 -2.48 2.93 12.12
CA SER A 85 -3.25 2.51 13.30
C SER A 85 -2.70 1.27 13.98
N THR A 86 -1.72 0.60 13.38
CA THR A 86 -1.19 -0.67 13.90
C THR A 86 0.27 -0.60 14.29
N THR A 87 0.96 0.49 13.96
CA THR A 87 2.39 0.61 14.25
C THR A 87 2.63 0.79 15.74
N THR A 88 3.54 0.00 16.28
CA THR A 88 3.91 0.00 17.69
C THR A 88 5.38 -0.38 17.84
N GLU A 89 5.91 -0.16 19.04
CA GLU A 89 7.25 -0.62 19.38
C GLU A 89 7.15 -1.96 20.10
N GLU A 90 8.07 -2.86 19.77
CA GLU A 90 8.15 -4.18 20.38
C GLU A 90 9.60 -4.52 20.69
N GLU A 91 9.83 -5.13 21.83
CA GLU A 91 11.18 -5.59 22.20
C GLU A 91 11.41 -6.97 21.61
N VAL A 92 12.45 -7.07 20.76
CA VAL A 92 12.88 -8.32 20.11
C VAL A 92 14.37 -8.50 20.39
N ASP A 93 14.72 -9.58 21.08
CA ASP A 93 16.12 -9.89 21.46
C ASP A 93 16.80 -8.71 22.17
N GLY A 94 16.09 -8.06 23.08
CA GLY A 94 16.61 -6.95 23.87
C GLY A 94 16.70 -5.62 23.13
N LYS A 95 16.19 -5.54 21.89
CA LYS A 95 16.20 -4.32 21.09
C LYS A 95 14.77 -3.88 20.78
N LEU A 96 14.54 -2.56 20.79
CA LEU A 96 13.28 -2.00 20.37
C LEU A 96 13.19 -2.04 18.85
N ARG A 97 12.09 -2.62 18.36
CA ARG A 97 11.78 -2.70 16.94
C ARG A 97 10.44 -2.02 16.69
N ILE A 98 10.27 -1.49 15.51
CA ILE A 98 9.01 -0.90 15.07
C ILE A 98 8.30 -1.93 14.20
N VAL A 99 7.08 -2.30 14.62
CA VAL A 99 6.29 -3.32 13.94
C VAL A 99 4.88 -2.81 13.69
N SER A 100 4.21 -3.41 12.71
CA SER A 100 2.83 -3.05 12.36
C SER A 100 2.01 -4.33 12.20
N PRO A 101 1.72 -5.02 13.32
CA PRO A 101 1.05 -6.32 13.25
C PRO A 101 -0.33 -6.21 12.64
N ARG A 102 -0.63 -7.13 11.72
CA ARG A 102 -1.93 -7.27 11.05
C ARG A 102 -2.34 -6.06 10.21
N HIS A 103 -1.40 -5.21 9.81
CA HIS A 103 -1.74 -4.04 8.99
C HIS A 103 -2.35 -4.44 7.64
N ALA A 104 -1.92 -5.56 7.05
CA ALA A 104 -2.46 -6.02 5.77
C ALA A 104 -3.91 -6.48 5.90
N LYS A 105 -4.24 -7.21 6.98
CA LYS A 105 -5.61 -7.65 7.24
C LYS A 105 -6.54 -6.47 7.49
N LYS A 106 -6.12 -5.55 8.34
CA LYS A 106 -6.89 -4.35 8.62
C LYS A 106 -6.99 -3.47 7.38
N GLY A 107 -5.89 -3.38 6.63
CA GLY A 107 -5.82 -2.62 5.37
C GLY A 107 -6.80 -3.13 4.33
N GLU A 108 -7.00 -4.43 4.25
CA GLU A 108 -8.00 -5.01 3.36
C GLU A 108 -9.40 -4.46 3.65
N PHE A 109 -9.80 -4.45 4.91
CA PHE A 109 -11.13 -3.97 5.30
C PHE A 109 -11.28 -2.47 5.02
N THR A 110 -10.28 -1.68 5.37
CA THR A 110 -10.30 -0.24 5.14
C THR A 110 -10.32 0.09 3.64
N THR A 111 -9.52 -0.61 2.86
CA THR A 111 -9.49 -0.44 1.41
C THR A 111 -10.85 -0.72 0.79
N ARG A 112 -11.48 -1.83 1.21
CA ARG A 112 -12.83 -2.20 0.71
C ARG A 112 -13.84 -1.11 1.00
N GLU A 113 -13.81 -0.57 2.20
CA GLU A 113 -14.74 0.47 2.61
C GLU A 113 -14.55 1.75 1.79
N ILE A 114 -13.32 2.21 1.63
CA ILE A 114 -13.02 3.42 0.87
C ILE A 114 -13.40 3.25 -0.60
N LEU A 115 -13.00 2.15 -1.21
CA LEU A 115 -13.30 1.89 -2.61
C LEU A 115 -14.81 1.80 -2.87
N TYR A 116 -15.55 1.23 -1.92
CA TYR A 116 -17.00 1.11 -2.04
C TYR A 116 -17.71 2.45 -1.83
N LYS A 117 -17.36 3.17 -0.76
CA LYS A 117 -18.10 4.36 -0.35
C LYS A 117 -17.68 5.63 -1.08
N GLU A 118 -16.41 5.73 -1.45
CA GLU A 118 -15.86 7.00 -1.94
C GLU A 118 -15.46 6.97 -3.42
N MET A 119 -15.27 5.79 -4.00
CA MET A 119 -14.71 5.67 -5.35
C MET A 119 -15.58 4.87 -6.32
N ASP A 120 -16.76 4.48 -5.89
CA ASP A 120 -17.73 3.76 -6.73
C ASP A 120 -17.08 2.62 -7.53
N THR A 121 -16.30 1.80 -6.86
CA THR A 121 -15.51 0.77 -7.51
C THR A 121 -16.35 -0.49 -7.72
N PRO A 122 -16.42 -1.04 -8.95
CA PRO A 122 -17.16 -2.28 -9.20
C PRO A 122 -16.65 -3.44 -8.34
N PHE A 123 -17.55 -4.33 -7.97
CA PHE A 123 -17.26 -5.43 -7.06
C PHE A 123 -16.01 -6.23 -7.45
N ALA A 124 -15.93 -6.67 -8.71
CA ALA A 124 -14.82 -7.50 -9.15
C ALA A 124 -13.46 -6.77 -9.06
N ILE A 125 -13.45 -5.50 -9.43
CA ILE A 125 -12.24 -4.66 -9.35
C ILE A 125 -11.86 -4.40 -7.91
N ARG A 126 -12.83 -4.03 -7.09
CA ARG A 126 -12.63 -3.77 -5.67
C ARG A 126 -12.01 -4.99 -4.96
N GLU A 127 -12.57 -6.18 -5.19
CA GLU A 127 -12.07 -7.38 -4.52
C GLU A 127 -10.68 -7.81 -4.99
N GLN A 128 -10.33 -7.55 -6.24
CA GLN A 128 -8.96 -7.76 -6.71
C GLN A 128 -7.97 -6.84 -5.98
N ILE A 129 -8.32 -5.57 -5.84
CA ILE A 129 -7.47 -4.60 -5.11
C ILE A 129 -7.33 -5.02 -3.65
N CYS A 130 -8.44 -5.34 -3.00
CA CYS A 130 -8.45 -5.77 -1.59
C CYS A 130 -7.58 -7.00 -1.37
N LYS A 131 -7.64 -7.96 -2.27
CA LYS A 131 -6.83 -9.17 -2.18
C LYS A 131 -5.33 -8.86 -2.31
N LEU A 132 -4.96 -7.99 -3.22
CA LEU A 132 -3.57 -7.56 -3.37
C LEU A 132 -3.08 -6.87 -2.10
N VAL A 133 -3.88 -6.00 -1.51
CA VAL A 133 -3.54 -5.36 -0.24
C VAL A 133 -3.37 -6.40 0.87
N ARG A 134 -4.31 -7.35 0.98
CA ARG A 134 -4.28 -8.39 2.01
C ARG A 134 -3.03 -9.26 1.93
N LEU A 135 -2.59 -9.57 0.72
CA LEU A 135 -1.56 -10.57 0.48
C LEU A 135 -0.20 -9.99 0.10
N HIS A 136 -0.01 -8.67 0.21
CA HIS A 136 1.21 -8.03 -0.28
C HIS A 136 2.49 -8.52 0.43
N GLY A 137 2.40 -8.98 1.66
CA GLY A 137 3.55 -9.50 2.40
C GLY A 137 3.94 -10.93 2.06
N LEU A 138 3.03 -11.72 1.45
CA LEU A 138 3.27 -13.14 1.22
C LEU A 138 4.47 -13.45 0.30
N PRO A 139 4.69 -12.72 -0.79
CA PRO A 139 5.86 -12.99 -1.64
C PRO A 139 7.18 -12.91 -0.88
N ILE A 140 7.29 -11.97 0.04
CA ILE A 140 8.49 -11.81 0.87
C ILE A 140 8.64 -13.01 1.79
N CYS A 141 7.56 -13.41 2.47
CA CYS A 141 7.57 -14.59 3.35
C CYS A 141 7.97 -15.83 2.61
N CYS A 142 7.39 -16.07 1.44
CA CYS A 142 7.68 -17.28 0.65
C CYS A 142 9.10 -17.30 0.11
N LEU A 143 9.64 -16.17 -0.31
CA LEU A 143 10.97 -16.10 -0.89
C LEU A 143 12.08 -16.21 0.15
N LEU A 144 11.88 -15.66 1.33
CA LEU A 144 12.92 -15.59 2.34
C LEU A 144 12.88 -16.71 3.36
N TYR A 145 11.82 -17.50 3.37
CA TYR A 145 11.62 -18.55 4.39
C TYR A 145 11.74 -18.00 5.81
N THR A 146 11.43 -16.73 6.01
CA THR A 146 11.54 -16.14 7.32
C THR A 146 10.17 -16.06 7.94
N SER A 147 10.01 -16.72 9.08
CA SER A 147 8.78 -16.59 9.85
C SER A 147 8.56 -15.16 10.31
N ASP A 148 9.63 -14.40 10.40
CA ASP A 148 9.58 -13.02 10.88
C ASP A 148 8.93 -12.08 9.89
N ALA A 149 8.94 -12.43 8.62
CA ALA A 149 8.29 -11.63 7.59
C ALA A 149 6.77 -11.81 7.58
N ALA A 150 6.26 -12.75 8.35
CA ALA A 150 4.84 -13.10 8.34
C ALA A 150 4.01 -12.31 9.35
N ASP A 151 4.60 -11.34 10.00
CA ASP A 151 3.92 -10.60 11.05
C ASP A 151 2.95 -9.53 10.55
N GLU A 152 2.62 -9.57 9.30
CA GLU A 152 1.69 -8.63 8.71
C GLU A 152 0.21 -8.94 8.99
#